data_93713826c87394e1363d5b89d5711534
#
_entry.id   93713826c87394e1363d5b89d5711534
#
_cell.length_a   1.000
_cell.length_b   1.000
_cell.length_c   1.000
_cell.angle_alpha   90.00
_cell.angle_beta   90.00
_cell.angle_gamma   90.00
#
_symmetry.space_group_name_H-M   'P 1'
#
loop_
_entity.id
_entity.type
_entity.pdbx_description
1 polymer ?
#
loop_
_entity_poly.entity_id
_entity_poly.type
_entity_poly.pdbx_seq_one_letter_code
_entity_poly.pdbx_strand_id
1 'polypeptide(L)'
;MTSRRRAASTALAGLAATAVALTACGTGEQAAPGADDKIKVVASTSVWGSVVQAVGGDAVEVESIVSDPSADPHSYESTPQDAAKVTDAHLVVFNGGGYDEFIEQILGSGNQKPTVEAVKDEHEGEQNGHEGHGDQPAAPEEHGHEGHGDQPAAPEEHGHEGHGDQPAAPEEHGHEGHDHSVNEHVWYDLHVVHEVADQVATELGKLQPAKAEQFRQAAGQFEAEVGALEGKVGEIAAANQGKPVIVTEPVAHYLVEAAGLQDVTPQSFVKAIEAETDPSAAAVAEIQNAINAKQAVAVIYNPQTESPVTRNVRTAAEQNQIQVVEMTETLPEGKTYVQWMDTQIAALQNALNQNR
;
A
#
# COMPACT_ATOMS: atom_id res chain seq x y z
N MET A 1 -85.40 27.58 -35.20
CA MET A 1 -85.09 28.89 -34.55
C MET A 1 -83.64 28.97 -34.26
N THR A 2 -82.95 29.53 -35.14
CA THR A 2 -81.79 30.39 -35.24
C THR A 2 -81.27 31.06 -33.96
N SER A 3 -80.01 30.88 -33.64
CA SER A 3 -79.18 32.01 -33.24
C SER A 3 -77.70 31.66 -33.37
N ARG A 4 -77.06 32.35 -34.30
CA ARG A 4 -75.60 32.47 -34.49
C ARG A 4 -74.98 33.32 -33.35
N ARG A 5 -73.90 32.96 -32.77
CA ARG A 5 -72.96 33.95 -32.22
C ARG A 5 -71.55 33.67 -32.62
N ARG A 6 -70.91 34.74 -33.03
CA ARG A 6 -69.67 34.89 -33.76
C ARG A 6 -68.40 34.64 -32.91
N ALA A 7 -67.41 34.17 -33.61
CA ALA A 7 -66.00 34.10 -33.19
C ALA A 7 -65.39 35.45 -32.80
N ALA A 8 -64.49 35.44 -31.81
CA ALA A 8 -63.47 36.47 -31.62
C ALA A 8 -62.16 35.82 -31.50
N SER A 9 -61.33 36.02 -32.52
CA SER A 9 -59.92 35.59 -32.60
C SER A 9 -59.08 36.57 -31.81
N THR A 10 -58.36 36.13 -30.82
CA THR A 10 -57.28 36.90 -30.19
C THR A 10 -55.97 36.18 -30.50
N ALA A 11 -55.16 36.79 -31.35
CA ALA A 11 -53.77 36.40 -31.61
C ALA A 11 -52.90 36.78 -30.42
N LEU A 12 -52.26 35.84 -29.84
CA LEU A 12 -51.18 36.06 -28.85
C LEU A 12 -49.83 35.76 -29.49
N ALA A 13 -49.04 36.82 -29.63
CA ALA A 13 -47.67 36.76 -30.17
C ALA A 13 -46.76 35.98 -29.19
N GLY A 14 -46.18 34.87 -29.65
CA GLY A 14 -45.19 34.12 -28.91
C GLY A 14 -43.83 34.78 -28.97
N LEU A 15 -43.26 35.12 -27.83
CA LEU A 15 -41.87 35.51 -27.65
C LEU A 15 -41.01 34.22 -27.57
N ALA A 16 -40.29 33.93 -28.59
CA ALA A 16 -39.27 32.84 -28.57
C ALA A 16 -38.03 33.32 -27.82
N ALA A 17 -37.86 32.86 -26.57
CA ALA A 17 -36.63 33.02 -25.85
C ALA A 17 -35.65 31.90 -26.29
N THR A 18 -34.70 32.23 -27.13
CA THR A 18 -33.56 31.36 -27.48
C THR A 18 -32.58 31.31 -26.30
N ALA A 19 -32.61 30.21 -25.53
CA ALA A 19 -31.60 29.91 -24.55
C ALA A 19 -30.31 29.46 -25.31
N VAL A 20 -29.32 30.34 -25.32
CA VAL A 20 -27.95 29.99 -25.74
C VAL A 20 -27.35 29.15 -24.62
N ALA A 21 -27.25 27.85 -24.84
CA ALA A 21 -26.44 26.97 -24.01
C ALA A 21 -24.95 27.27 -24.30
N LEU A 22 -24.29 28.00 -23.39
CA LEU A 22 -22.82 28.05 -23.36
C LEU A 22 -22.33 26.65 -22.95
N THR A 23 -21.84 25.90 -23.92
CA THR A 23 -20.98 24.76 -23.64
C THR A 23 -19.65 25.32 -23.14
N ALA A 24 -19.50 25.37 -21.80
CA ALA A 24 -18.20 25.51 -21.18
C ALA A 24 -17.42 24.22 -21.48
N CYS A 25 -16.34 24.31 -22.26
CA CYS A 25 -15.29 23.31 -22.26
C CYS A 25 -14.65 23.38 -20.87
N GLY A 26 -15.17 22.58 -19.91
CA GLY A 26 -14.58 22.36 -18.61
C GLY A 26 -13.54 21.26 -18.76
N THR A 27 -12.38 21.51 -18.24
CA THR A 27 -11.34 20.54 -17.84
C THR A 27 -12.01 19.30 -17.27
N GLY A 28 -11.55 18.11 -17.70
CA GLY A 28 -12.18 16.81 -17.46
C GLY A 28 -12.24 16.38 -15.99
N GLU A 29 -13.08 17.05 -15.25
CA GLU A 29 -13.51 16.62 -13.92
C GLU A 29 -14.63 15.60 -14.15
N GLN A 30 -14.35 14.36 -13.81
CA GLN A 30 -15.32 13.28 -13.95
C GLN A 30 -16.52 13.59 -13.07
N ALA A 31 -17.71 13.60 -13.65
CA ALA A 31 -18.93 13.89 -12.89
C ALA A 31 -19.11 12.81 -11.79
N ALA A 32 -19.45 13.27 -10.58
CA ALA A 32 -19.80 12.34 -9.51
C ALA A 32 -20.93 11.39 -9.97
N PRO A 33 -20.91 10.11 -9.57
CA PRO A 33 -21.93 9.14 -9.94
C PRO A 33 -23.30 9.60 -9.48
N GLY A 34 -24.34 9.35 -10.32
CA GLY A 34 -25.73 9.60 -9.95
C GLY A 34 -26.14 8.77 -8.72
N ALA A 35 -27.25 9.11 -8.08
CA ALA A 35 -27.72 8.44 -6.86
C ALA A 35 -27.95 6.93 -7.03
N ASP A 36 -28.28 6.50 -8.25
CA ASP A 36 -28.56 5.09 -8.59
C ASP A 36 -27.41 4.42 -9.34
N ASP A 37 -26.35 5.15 -9.71
CA ASP A 37 -25.21 4.60 -10.40
C ASP A 37 -24.24 3.94 -9.39
N LYS A 38 -23.54 2.90 -9.82
CA LYS A 38 -22.49 2.32 -8.99
C LYS A 38 -21.24 3.21 -9.00
N ILE A 39 -20.60 3.33 -7.85
CA ILE A 39 -19.28 3.97 -7.74
C ILE A 39 -18.25 3.01 -8.29
N LYS A 40 -17.54 3.40 -9.34
CA LYS A 40 -16.41 2.64 -9.85
C LYS A 40 -15.20 2.84 -8.95
N VAL A 41 -14.69 1.76 -8.40
CA VAL A 41 -13.49 1.79 -7.55
C VAL A 41 -12.44 0.88 -8.15
N VAL A 42 -11.24 1.40 -8.32
CA VAL A 42 -10.06 0.60 -8.64
C VAL A 42 -9.23 0.40 -7.38
N ALA A 43 -8.92 -0.85 -7.09
CA ALA A 43 -7.97 -1.22 -6.04
C ALA A 43 -6.68 -1.73 -6.67
N SER A 44 -5.54 -1.44 -6.07
CA SER A 44 -4.25 -1.95 -6.55
C SER A 44 -4.22 -3.47 -6.49
N THR A 45 -4.66 -4.05 -5.37
CA THR A 45 -4.68 -5.49 -5.14
C THR A 45 -6.06 -6.03 -4.78
N SER A 46 -6.23 -7.34 -4.86
CA SER A 46 -7.44 -8.04 -4.41
C SER A 46 -7.72 -7.85 -2.92
N VAL A 47 -6.69 -7.61 -2.10
CA VAL A 47 -6.80 -7.34 -0.66
C VAL A 47 -7.62 -6.08 -0.43
N TRP A 48 -7.17 -4.96 -0.98
CA TRP A 48 -7.89 -3.68 -0.85
C TRP A 48 -9.23 -3.68 -1.57
N GLY A 49 -9.31 -4.38 -2.70
CA GLY A 49 -10.58 -4.60 -3.41
C GLY A 49 -11.62 -5.29 -2.53
N SER A 50 -11.22 -6.26 -1.70
CA SER A 50 -12.11 -6.94 -0.76
C SER A 50 -12.58 -6.03 0.37
N VAL A 51 -11.73 -5.15 0.90
CA VAL A 51 -12.09 -4.14 1.91
C VAL A 51 -13.12 -3.16 1.33
N VAL A 52 -12.86 -2.64 0.12
CA VAL A 52 -13.79 -1.76 -0.60
C VAL A 52 -15.15 -2.44 -0.82
N GLN A 53 -15.14 -3.70 -1.25
CA GLN A 53 -16.38 -4.45 -1.49
C GLN A 53 -17.17 -4.68 -0.19
N ALA A 54 -16.50 -4.91 0.93
CA ALA A 54 -17.13 -5.08 2.24
C ALA A 54 -17.84 -3.80 2.70
N VAL A 55 -17.22 -2.64 2.48
CA VAL A 55 -17.74 -1.33 2.88
C VAL A 55 -18.78 -0.80 1.88
N GLY A 56 -18.52 -0.94 0.58
CA GLY A 56 -19.35 -0.37 -0.49
C GLY A 56 -20.58 -1.21 -0.85
N GLY A 57 -20.53 -2.53 -0.61
CA GLY A 57 -21.61 -3.47 -0.93
C GLY A 57 -22.06 -3.38 -2.39
N ASP A 58 -23.37 -3.30 -2.60
CA ASP A 58 -23.98 -3.20 -3.95
C ASP A 58 -23.82 -1.81 -4.60
N ALA A 59 -23.38 -0.81 -3.84
CA ALA A 59 -23.22 0.56 -4.34
C ALA A 59 -21.91 0.78 -5.11
N VAL A 60 -21.00 -0.17 -5.07
CA VAL A 60 -19.71 -0.09 -5.75
C VAL A 60 -19.59 -1.12 -6.88
N GLU A 61 -18.73 -0.81 -7.83
CA GLU A 61 -18.17 -1.73 -8.82
C GLU A 61 -16.67 -1.71 -8.63
N VAL A 62 -16.13 -2.80 -8.07
CA VAL A 62 -14.71 -2.88 -7.67
C VAL A 62 -13.94 -3.67 -8.70
N GLU A 63 -12.84 -3.09 -9.17
CA GLU A 63 -11.87 -3.79 -10.02
C GLU A 63 -10.49 -3.74 -9.36
N SER A 64 -9.90 -4.91 -9.12
CA SER A 64 -8.53 -5.02 -8.60
C SER A 64 -7.56 -5.23 -9.75
N ILE A 65 -6.48 -4.44 -9.79
CA ILE A 65 -5.44 -4.55 -10.83
C ILE A 65 -4.70 -5.88 -10.67
N VAL A 66 -4.08 -6.10 -9.52
CA VAL A 66 -3.42 -7.36 -9.17
C VAL A 66 -4.44 -8.26 -8.49
N SER A 67 -5.00 -9.20 -9.25
CA SER A 67 -6.08 -10.09 -8.78
C SER A 67 -5.77 -11.57 -8.91
N ASP A 68 -4.68 -11.95 -9.59
CA ASP A 68 -4.22 -13.35 -9.66
C ASP A 68 -3.63 -13.77 -8.31
N PRO A 69 -4.15 -14.83 -7.67
CA PRO A 69 -3.62 -15.29 -6.38
C PRO A 69 -2.16 -15.78 -6.42
N SER A 70 -1.61 -16.01 -7.59
CA SER A 70 -0.22 -16.44 -7.79
C SER A 70 0.72 -15.31 -8.23
N ALA A 71 0.17 -14.12 -8.49
CA ALA A 71 0.99 -12.97 -8.88
C ALA A 71 1.82 -12.49 -7.70
N ASP A 72 3.04 -12.11 -8.01
CA ASP A 72 3.90 -11.30 -7.15
C ASP A 72 3.62 -9.82 -7.44
N PRO A 73 3.04 -9.06 -6.49
CA PRO A 73 2.70 -7.67 -6.73
C PRO A 73 3.91 -6.74 -6.87
N HIS A 74 5.06 -7.07 -6.26
CA HIS A 74 6.28 -6.27 -6.35
C HIS A 74 6.85 -6.23 -7.78
N SER A 75 6.68 -7.31 -8.53
CA SER A 75 7.15 -7.42 -9.92
C SER A 75 6.09 -7.00 -10.96
N TYR A 76 4.95 -6.43 -10.53
CA TYR A 76 3.86 -6.09 -11.42
C TYR A 76 4.15 -4.85 -12.26
N GLU A 77 4.18 -5.01 -13.59
CA GLU A 77 4.28 -3.92 -14.54
C GLU A 77 2.89 -3.51 -15.06
N SER A 78 2.49 -2.26 -14.83
CA SER A 78 1.18 -1.76 -15.27
C SER A 78 1.08 -1.67 -16.80
N THR A 79 -0.12 -1.95 -17.30
CA THR A 79 -0.44 -1.85 -18.72
C THR A 79 -1.18 -0.55 -19.03
N PRO A 80 -1.23 -0.11 -20.32
CA PRO A 80 -2.10 1.00 -20.72
C PRO A 80 -3.59 0.76 -20.40
N GLN A 81 -4.01 -0.50 -20.28
CA GLN A 81 -5.36 -0.84 -19.88
C GLN A 81 -5.59 -0.54 -18.39
N ASP A 82 -4.61 -0.80 -17.54
CA ASP A 82 -4.70 -0.48 -16.11
C ASP A 82 -4.73 1.02 -15.89
N ALA A 83 -3.92 1.78 -16.63
CA ALA A 83 -3.98 3.24 -16.63
C ALA A 83 -5.37 3.77 -17.06
N ALA A 84 -6.01 3.12 -18.03
CA ALA A 84 -7.37 3.47 -18.45
C ALA A 84 -8.40 3.18 -17.35
N LYS A 85 -8.29 2.04 -16.64
CA LYS A 85 -9.16 1.69 -15.51
C LYS A 85 -9.03 2.72 -14.39
N VAL A 86 -7.81 3.05 -13.98
CA VAL A 86 -7.54 4.09 -12.97
C VAL A 86 -8.12 5.43 -13.43
N THR A 87 -7.96 5.78 -14.70
CA THR A 87 -8.53 7.03 -15.27
C THR A 87 -10.06 7.05 -15.21
N ASP A 88 -10.74 5.91 -15.41
CA ASP A 88 -12.20 5.80 -15.40
C ASP A 88 -12.79 5.58 -13.98
N ALA A 89 -11.97 5.38 -12.96
CA ALA A 89 -12.40 5.19 -11.58
C ALA A 89 -12.89 6.50 -10.94
N HIS A 90 -13.84 6.39 -10.01
CA HIS A 90 -14.27 7.48 -9.14
C HIS A 90 -13.43 7.55 -7.84
N LEU A 91 -12.88 6.43 -7.42
CA LEU A 91 -12.02 6.28 -6.25
C LEU A 91 -10.93 5.27 -6.58
N VAL A 92 -9.71 5.52 -6.12
CA VAL A 92 -8.59 4.58 -6.18
C VAL A 92 -8.16 4.23 -4.77
N VAL A 93 -7.99 2.93 -4.49
CA VAL A 93 -7.53 2.42 -3.19
C VAL A 93 -6.27 1.61 -3.41
N PHE A 94 -5.18 1.98 -2.75
CA PHE A 94 -3.89 1.37 -2.98
C PHE A 94 -3.06 1.30 -1.70
N ASN A 95 -1.97 0.55 -1.75
CA ASN A 95 -1.14 0.31 -0.58
C ASN A 95 -0.29 1.53 -0.23
N GLY A 96 0.46 2.05 -1.20
CA GLY A 96 1.51 3.03 -0.96
C GLY A 96 2.79 2.39 -0.38
N GLY A 97 3.70 3.25 0.11
CA GLY A 97 4.94 2.80 0.71
C GLY A 97 5.89 2.06 -0.24
N GLY A 98 5.80 2.33 -1.54
CA GLY A 98 6.62 1.68 -2.56
C GLY A 98 6.09 0.35 -3.10
N TYR A 99 5.04 -0.23 -2.49
CA TYR A 99 4.53 -1.54 -2.87
C TYR A 99 3.84 -1.58 -4.23
N ASP A 100 3.07 -0.56 -4.56
CA ASP A 100 2.28 -0.47 -5.79
C ASP A 100 2.51 0.86 -6.53
N GLU A 101 3.78 1.22 -6.68
CA GLU A 101 4.25 2.46 -7.34
C GLU A 101 3.60 2.71 -8.71
N PHE A 102 3.21 1.66 -9.42
CA PHE A 102 2.51 1.80 -10.70
C PHE A 102 1.21 2.59 -10.58
N ILE A 103 0.52 2.55 -9.43
CA ILE A 103 -0.66 3.38 -9.15
C ILE A 103 -0.25 4.85 -9.01
N GLU A 104 0.79 5.14 -8.24
CA GLU A 104 1.30 6.49 -8.03
C GLU A 104 1.77 7.12 -9.34
N GLN A 105 2.49 6.36 -10.17
CA GLN A 105 2.92 6.80 -11.50
C GLN A 105 1.74 7.14 -12.42
N ILE A 106 0.67 6.35 -12.40
CA ILE A 106 -0.55 6.63 -13.17
C ILE A 106 -1.25 7.89 -12.64
N LEU A 107 -1.38 8.04 -11.33
CA LEU A 107 -1.98 9.21 -10.70
C LEU A 107 -1.15 10.48 -10.94
N GLY A 108 0.17 10.39 -10.81
CA GLY A 108 1.12 11.49 -11.04
C GLY A 108 1.13 12.01 -12.48
N SER A 109 0.67 11.23 -13.45
CA SER A 109 0.55 11.64 -14.86
C SER A 109 -0.60 12.64 -15.14
N GLY A 110 -1.23 13.21 -14.11
CA GLY A 110 -2.28 14.23 -14.20
C GLY A 110 -3.69 13.72 -13.92
N ASN A 111 -3.82 12.51 -13.40
CA ASN A 111 -5.08 11.90 -12.99
C ASN A 111 -5.37 12.19 -11.50
N GLN A 112 -5.68 13.46 -11.16
CA GLN A 112 -6.09 13.78 -9.79
C GLN A 112 -7.46 13.18 -9.50
N LYS A 113 -7.50 12.21 -8.57
CA LYS A 113 -8.71 11.51 -8.16
C LYS A 113 -8.78 11.39 -6.63
N PRO A 114 -9.96 11.18 -6.04
CA PRO A 114 -10.05 10.71 -4.68
C PRO A 114 -9.27 9.40 -4.51
N THR A 115 -8.44 9.35 -3.47
CA THR A 115 -7.61 8.18 -3.15
C THR A 115 -7.79 7.79 -1.69
N VAL A 116 -7.60 6.50 -1.42
CA VAL A 116 -7.31 5.96 -0.10
C VAL A 116 -6.00 5.20 -0.22
N GLU A 117 -5.03 5.63 0.54
CA GLU A 117 -3.69 5.07 0.63
C GLU A 117 -3.50 4.49 2.02
N ALA A 118 -3.06 3.22 2.09
CA ALA A 118 -2.93 2.51 3.35
C ALA A 118 -1.67 2.94 4.13
N VAL A 119 -0.52 3.06 3.44
CA VAL A 119 0.73 3.57 4.01
C VAL A 119 0.86 5.04 3.64
N LYS A 120 0.67 5.93 4.61
CA LYS A 120 0.83 7.37 4.37
C LYS A 120 2.26 7.79 4.61
N ASP A 121 2.84 8.49 3.66
CA ASP A 121 4.10 9.19 3.90
C ASP A 121 3.90 10.27 4.96
N GLU A 122 4.64 10.20 6.06
CA GLU A 122 4.55 11.18 7.16
C GLU A 122 4.89 12.62 6.74
N HIS A 123 5.32 12.83 5.49
CA HIS A 123 5.71 14.13 4.96
C HIS A 123 4.57 15.03 4.46
N GLU A 124 3.34 14.53 4.29
CA GLU A 124 2.21 15.36 3.83
C GLU A 124 1.43 16.08 4.94
N GLY A 125 1.73 15.82 6.23
CA GLY A 125 0.99 16.33 7.39
C GLY A 125 1.29 17.75 7.85
N GLU A 126 2.33 18.44 7.37
CA GLU A 126 2.81 19.71 7.97
C GLU A 126 2.58 21.00 7.16
N GLN A 127 1.69 21.04 6.18
CA GLN A 127 1.42 22.27 5.41
C GLN A 127 0.18 23.08 5.83
N ASN A 128 -0.44 22.83 6.97
CA ASN A 128 -1.52 23.70 7.45
C ASN A 128 -1.40 23.96 8.96
N GLY A 129 -0.73 25.05 9.34
CA GLY A 129 -0.92 25.61 10.68
C GLY A 129 0.25 26.34 11.34
N HIS A 130 0.91 27.28 10.68
CA HIS A 130 1.67 28.31 11.41
C HIS A 130 1.15 29.69 11.04
N GLU A 131 0.07 30.12 11.68
CA GLU A 131 -0.18 31.54 11.91
C GLU A 131 0.39 31.95 13.27
N GLY A 132 1.42 32.78 13.20
CA GLY A 132 1.73 33.89 14.05
C GLY A 132 1.91 33.69 15.55
N HIS A 133 3.15 33.78 16.03
CA HIS A 133 3.45 34.46 17.29
C HIS A 133 4.78 35.24 17.20
N GLY A 134 4.63 36.50 17.39
CA GLY A 134 5.27 37.67 17.86
C GLY A 134 6.77 37.66 18.15
N ASP A 135 7.37 38.72 17.63
CA ASP A 135 8.66 39.30 17.94
C ASP A 135 9.08 39.26 19.43
N GLN A 136 10.31 38.80 19.65
CA GLN A 136 11.18 39.40 20.70
C GLN A 136 12.63 39.36 20.24
N PRO A 137 13.38 40.44 20.45
CA PRO A 137 14.73 40.62 19.91
C PRO A 137 15.82 39.98 20.80
N ALA A 138 16.78 39.36 20.12
CA ALA A 138 17.98 38.80 20.73
C ALA A 138 19.02 39.90 20.98
N ALA A 139 19.64 39.85 22.15
CA ALA A 139 20.85 40.59 22.50
C ALA A 139 22.10 39.84 22.04
N PRO A 140 23.20 40.55 21.72
CA PRO A 140 24.40 39.94 21.18
C PRO A 140 25.39 39.52 22.28
N GLU A 141 26.09 38.42 22.09
CA GLU A 141 27.33 38.14 22.82
C GLU A 141 28.49 37.87 21.87
N GLU A 142 29.53 38.69 22.06
CA GLU A 142 30.83 38.66 21.41
C GLU A 142 31.74 37.59 22.01
N HIS A 143 32.86 37.43 21.31
CA HIS A 143 34.20 36.91 21.68
C HIS A 143 34.54 35.62 20.93
N GLY A 144 35.68 35.50 20.33
CA GLY A 144 36.94 36.22 20.32
C GLY A 144 37.95 35.37 19.57
N HIS A 145 38.87 36.05 18.91
CA HIS A 145 39.97 35.58 18.05
C HIS A 145 41.00 34.68 18.72
N GLU A 146 41.75 34.01 17.90
CA GLU A 146 43.22 33.85 17.77
C GLU A 146 43.53 32.41 17.33
N GLY A 147 44.38 32.06 16.40
CA GLY A 147 45.41 32.75 15.63
C GLY A 147 46.43 31.72 15.15
N HIS A 148 46.88 31.88 13.92
CA HIS A 148 48.21 31.53 13.38
C HIS A 148 48.73 30.07 13.31
N GLY A 149 49.22 29.78 12.10
CA GLY A 149 50.27 28.76 11.90
C GLY A 149 50.51 28.42 10.44
N ASP A 150 51.42 29.17 9.83
CA ASP A 150 52.05 29.08 8.51
C ASP A 150 52.41 27.69 7.95
N GLN A 151 52.23 27.59 6.65
CA GLN A 151 52.94 27.04 5.49
C GLN A 151 54.28 26.27 5.71
N PRO A 152 54.83 25.51 4.69
CA PRO A 152 54.96 25.88 3.28
C PRO A 152 54.72 24.75 2.20
N ALA A 153 54.78 25.23 0.96
CA ALA A 153 54.50 24.61 -0.31
C ALA A 153 55.60 23.75 -0.96
N ALA A 154 55.16 22.95 -1.93
CA ALA A 154 55.70 22.57 -3.25
C ALA A 154 56.86 21.56 -3.32
N PRO A 155 57.12 20.86 -4.44
CA PRO A 155 56.90 21.28 -5.83
C PRO A 155 56.21 20.25 -6.80
N GLU A 156 55.94 20.76 -7.98
CA GLU A 156 55.39 20.16 -9.18
C GLU A 156 56.38 19.19 -9.88
N GLU A 157 55.85 18.12 -10.54
CA GLU A 157 56.48 17.61 -11.75
C GLU A 157 55.42 17.12 -12.76
N HIS A 158 55.61 17.54 -14.00
CA HIS A 158 54.84 17.29 -15.18
C HIS A 158 55.13 15.92 -15.79
N GLY A 159 54.10 15.28 -16.37
CA GLY A 159 54.28 14.11 -17.22
C GLY A 159 53.07 13.94 -18.16
N HIS A 160 53.35 14.06 -19.46
CA HIS A 160 52.44 14.04 -20.59
C HIS A 160 51.95 12.67 -21.03
N GLU A 161 50.70 12.70 -21.60
CA GLU A 161 50.24 11.97 -22.81
C GLU A 161 49.86 10.49 -22.69
N GLY A 162 48.61 10.24 -23.06
CA GLY A 162 48.11 8.93 -23.44
C GLY A 162 46.62 8.96 -23.79
N HIS A 163 46.29 9.31 -25.03
CA HIS A 163 44.96 9.09 -25.61
C HIS A 163 44.69 7.60 -25.66
N GLY A 164 43.60 7.14 -24.98
CA GLY A 164 43.05 5.82 -25.12
C GLY A 164 41.53 5.95 -25.15
N ASP A 165 40.94 5.75 -26.34
CA ASP A 165 39.51 5.60 -26.54
C ASP A 165 39.01 4.46 -25.62
N GLN A 166 38.17 4.78 -24.65
CA GLN A 166 37.34 3.80 -23.97
C GLN A 166 35.90 3.94 -24.47
N PRO A 167 35.25 2.84 -24.86
CA PRO A 167 33.84 2.87 -25.17
C PRO A 167 33.03 3.21 -23.93
N ALA A 168 32.04 4.08 -24.11
CA ALA A 168 31.10 4.48 -23.07
C ALA A 168 30.41 3.23 -22.43
N ALA A 169 30.54 3.12 -21.14
CA ALA A 169 29.76 2.17 -20.36
C ALA A 169 28.26 2.53 -20.47
N PRO A 170 27.36 1.54 -20.48
CA PRO A 170 25.94 1.84 -20.42
C PRO A 170 25.65 2.56 -19.08
N GLU A 171 24.89 3.64 -19.19
CA GLU A 171 24.39 4.35 -18.00
C GLU A 171 23.49 3.37 -17.24
N GLU A 172 23.99 2.90 -16.11
CA GLU A 172 23.14 2.27 -15.10
C GLU A 172 22.15 3.35 -14.65
N HIS A 173 20.88 3.18 -15.00
CA HIS A 173 19.80 3.90 -14.36
C HIS A 173 19.81 3.43 -12.89
N GLY A 174 20.44 4.23 -12.04
CA GLY A 174 20.36 4.04 -10.59
C GLY A 174 18.90 4.19 -10.20
N HIS A 175 18.29 3.09 -9.76
CA HIS A 175 17.07 3.17 -8.99
C HIS A 175 17.43 3.96 -7.73
N GLU A 176 16.85 5.14 -7.59
CA GLU A 176 16.93 5.92 -6.35
C GLU A 176 16.36 5.01 -5.28
N GLY A 177 17.19 4.64 -4.30
CA GLY A 177 16.82 3.75 -3.22
C GLY A 177 15.69 4.41 -2.42
N HIS A 178 14.50 3.84 -2.51
CA HIS A 178 13.40 4.18 -1.66
C HIS A 178 13.79 3.92 -0.20
N ASP A 179 13.46 4.83 0.68
CA ASP A 179 13.70 4.68 2.12
C ASP A 179 12.70 3.65 2.66
N HIS A 180 13.09 2.37 2.68
CA HIS A 180 12.29 1.27 3.23
C HIS A 180 12.27 1.31 4.77
N SER A 181 11.97 2.47 5.35
CA SER A 181 11.87 2.60 6.80
C SER A 181 10.58 1.98 7.36
N VAL A 182 9.59 1.75 6.52
CA VAL A 182 8.28 1.16 6.86
C VAL A 182 8.10 -0.11 6.06
N ASN A 183 7.66 -1.19 6.71
CA ASN A 183 7.28 -2.42 5.99
C ASN A 183 5.96 -2.19 5.28
N GLU A 184 5.93 -2.42 3.99
CA GLU A 184 4.77 -2.15 3.12
C GLU A 184 3.62 -3.15 3.27
N HIS A 185 3.82 -4.31 3.91
CA HIS A 185 2.83 -5.39 4.03
C HIS A 185 1.76 -5.10 5.10
N VAL A 186 1.23 -3.88 5.10
CA VAL A 186 0.33 -3.33 6.14
C VAL A 186 -1.04 -3.99 6.18
N TRP A 187 -1.41 -4.79 5.20
CA TRP A 187 -2.65 -5.59 5.29
C TRP A 187 -2.59 -6.71 6.34
N TYR A 188 -1.41 -7.01 6.90
CA TYR A 188 -1.24 -7.84 8.08
C TYR A 188 -1.30 -7.05 9.40
N ASP A 189 -1.30 -5.72 9.33
CA ASP A 189 -1.65 -4.86 10.46
C ASP A 189 -3.16 -4.63 10.48
N LEU A 190 -3.84 -5.35 11.38
CA LEU A 190 -5.29 -5.29 11.48
C LEU A 190 -5.80 -3.89 11.85
N HIS A 191 -4.98 -3.07 12.52
CA HIS A 191 -5.33 -1.69 12.86
C HIS A 191 -5.34 -0.79 11.60
N VAL A 192 -4.33 -0.90 10.74
CA VAL A 192 -4.31 -0.19 9.45
C VAL A 192 -5.51 -0.57 8.59
N VAL A 193 -5.92 -1.84 8.61
CA VAL A 193 -7.09 -2.30 7.85
C VAL A 193 -8.39 -1.67 8.34
N HIS A 194 -8.54 -1.43 9.65
CA HIS A 194 -9.65 -0.64 10.20
C HIS A 194 -9.63 0.79 9.66
N GLU A 195 -8.46 1.45 9.70
CA GLU A 195 -8.33 2.82 9.20
C GLU A 195 -8.65 2.94 7.71
N VAL A 196 -8.21 1.99 6.89
CA VAL A 196 -8.53 1.95 5.46
C VAL A 196 -10.04 1.79 5.24
N ALA A 197 -10.72 0.92 6.00
CA ALA A 197 -12.17 0.74 5.89
C ALA A 197 -12.93 2.03 6.22
N ASP A 198 -12.54 2.75 7.28
CA ASP A 198 -13.11 4.05 7.64
C ASP A 198 -12.88 5.12 6.57
N GLN A 199 -11.69 5.17 6.01
CA GLN A 199 -11.35 6.10 4.92
C GLN A 199 -12.18 5.78 3.67
N VAL A 200 -12.29 4.51 3.30
CA VAL A 200 -13.14 4.06 2.17
C VAL A 200 -14.60 4.49 2.40
N ALA A 201 -15.17 4.27 3.60
CA ALA A 201 -16.53 4.70 3.92
C ALA A 201 -16.70 6.22 3.80
N THR A 202 -15.68 6.97 4.20
CA THR A 202 -15.67 8.44 4.13
C THR A 202 -15.67 8.91 2.66
N GLU A 203 -14.78 8.36 1.83
CA GLU A 203 -14.69 8.75 0.41
C GLU A 203 -15.94 8.33 -0.39
N LEU A 204 -16.43 7.10 -0.16
CA LEU A 204 -17.69 6.66 -0.77
C LEU A 204 -18.87 7.55 -0.34
N GLY A 205 -18.88 7.99 0.93
CA GLY A 205 -19.89 8.92 1.46
C GLY A 205 -19.83 10.31 0.82
N LYS A 206 -18.64 10.80 0.44
CA LYS A 206 -18.47 12.05 -0.33
C LYS A 206 -19.01 11.89 -1.76
N LEU A 207 -18.78 10.74 -2.39
CA LEU A 207 -19.24 10.44 -3.76
C LEU A 207 -20.74 10.19 -3.84
N GLN A 208 -21.34 9.55 -2.82
CA GLN A 208 -22.79 9.34 -2.71
C GLN A 208 -23.31 9.73 -1.32
N PRO A 209 -23.56 11.01 -1.05
CA PRO A 209 -23.98 11.48 0.28
C PRO A 209 -25.27 10.84 0.81
N ALA A 210 -26.17 10.45 -0.09
CA ALA A 210 -27.42 9.76 0.29
C ALA A 210 -27.17 8.36 0.92
N LYS A 211 -26.03 7.73 0.66
CA LYS A 211 -25.64 6.42 1.19
C LYS A 211 -24.55 6.51 2.26
N ALA A 212 -24.08 7.69 2.64
CA ALA A 212 -22.96 7.87 3.57
C ALA A 212 -23.15 7.12 4.90
N GLU A 213 -24.38 7.09 5.44
CA GLU A 213 -24.67 6.35 6.67
C GLU A 213 -24.60 4.84 6.46
N GLN A 214 -25.02 4.34 5.30
CA GLN A 214 -24.91 2.92 4.95
C GLN A 214 -23.44 2.49 4.87
N PHE A 215 -22.56 3.29 4.28
CA PHE A 215 -21.14 3.00 4.18
C PHE A 215 -20.47 2.95 5.57
N ARG A 216 -20.76 3.93 6.45
CA ARG A 216 -20.26 3.91 7.82
C ARG A 216 -20.74 2.70 8.62
N GLN A 217 -22.00 2.29 8.45
CA GLN A 217 -22.50 1.08 9.13
C GLN A 217 -21.83 -0.19 8.59
N ALA A 218 -21.56 -0.27 7.29
CA ALA A 218 -20.85 -1.40 6.69
C ALA A 218 -19.38 -1.45 7.16
N ALA A 219 -18.69 -0.30 7.21
CA ALA A 219 -17.35 -0.20 7.79
C ALA A 219 -17.33 -0.69 9.24
N GLY A 220 -18.23 -0.22 10.09
CA GLY A 220 -18.32 -0.68 11.49
C GLY A 220 -18.65 -2.17 11.64
N GLN A 221 -19.37 -2.79 10.67
CA GLN A 221 -19.56 -4.24 10.65
C GLN A 221 -18.28 -4.98 10.28
N PHE A 222 -17.59 -4.50 9.25
CA PHE A 222 -16.30 -5.05 8.83
C PHE A 222 -15.25 -4.95 9.94
N GLU A 223 -15.17 -3.79 10.61
CA GLU A 223 -14.28 -3.58 11.75
C GLU A 223 -14.57 -4.54 12.90
N ALA A 224 -15.83 -4.83 13.19
CA ALA A 224 -16.19 -5.82 14.19
C ALA A 224 -15.71 -7.24 13.82
N GLU A 225 -15.71 -7.60 12.53
CA GLU A 225 -15.16 -8.87 12.04
C GLU A 225 -13.63 -8.90 12.17
N VAL A 226 -12.94 -7.79 11.81
CA VAL A 226 -11.49 -7.65 11.97
C VAL A 226 -11.10 -7.67 13.46
N GLY A 227 -11.85 -7.00 14.33
CA GLY A 227 -11.65 -7.04 15.77
C GLY A 227 -11.76 -8.45 16.37
N ALA A 228 -12.58 -9.32 15.76
CA ALA A 228 -12.60 -10.74 16.16
C ALA A 228 -11.31 -11.49 15.76
N LEU A 229 -10.66 -11.09 14.66
CA LEU A 229 -9.34 -11.60 14.27
C LEU A 229 -8.25 -11.12 15.24
N GLU A 230 -8.26 -9.83 15.63
CA GLU A 230 -7.36 -9.28 16.65
C GLU A 230 -7.47 -10.06 17.97
N GLY A 231 -8.70 -10.40 18.38
CA GLY A 231 -8.93 -11.25 19.53
C GLY A 231 -8.20 -12.60 19.45
N LYS A 232 -8.23 -13.26 18.27
CA LYS A 232 -7.51 -14.52 18.04
C LYS A 232 -5.98 -14.34 18.08
N VAL A 233 -5.49 -13.24 17.48
CA VAL A 233 -4.06 -12.90 17.55
C VAL A 233 -3.62 -12.66 18.98
N GLY A 234 -4.43 -11.94 19.78
CA GLY A 234 -4.20 -11.75 21.21
C GLY A 234 -4.14 -13.05 22.01
N GLU A 235 -4.99 -14.05 21.68
CA GLU A 235 -4.92 -15.39 22.28
C GLU A 235 -3.61 -16.11 21.92
N ILE A 236 -3.14 -15.97 20.66
CA ILE A 236 -1.84 -16.51 20.23
C ILE A 236 -0.72 -15.84 21.03
N ALA A 237 -0.72 -14.51 21.14
CA ALA A 237 0.26 -13.74 21.87
C ALA A 237 0.34 -14.18 23.35
N ALA A 238 -0.81 -14.27 24.01
CA ALA A 238 -0.87 -14.70 25.41
C ALA A 238 -0.28 -16.09 25.66
N ALA A 239 -0.40 -17.00 24.69
CA ALA A 239 0.07 -18.39 24.81
C ALA A 239 1.50 -18.62 24.33
N ASN A 240 2.06 -17.70 23.50
CA ASN A 240 3.29 -17.94 22.74
C ASN A 240 4.32 -16.80 22.83
N GLN A 241 4.16 -15.87 23.77
CA GLN A 241 5.03 -14.71 23.93
C GLN A 241 6.50 -15.05 23.86
N GLY A 242 7.23 -14.38 22.97
CA GLY A 242 8.68 -14.53 22.78
C GLY A 242 9.12 -15.83 22.11
N LYS A 243 8.21 -16.68 21.63
CA LYS A 243 8.60 -17.84 20.84
C LYS A 243 9.27 -17.43 19.54
N PRO A 244 10.44 -18.03 19.22
CA PRO A 244 11.20 -17.67 18.04
C PRO A 244 10.58 -18.26 16.76
N VAL A 245 10.51 -17.45 15.72
CA VAL A 245 10.14 -17.84 14.35
C VAL A 245 11.22 -17.39 13.37
N ILE A 246 11.29 -18.05 12.23
CA ILE A 246 12.08 -17.63 11.08
C ILE A 246 11.10 -17.18 10.00
N VAL A 247 11.39 -16.07 9.33
CA VAL A 247 10.62 -15.60 8.18
C VAL A 247 11.48 -15.68 6.91
N THR A 248 10.91 -16.05 5.78
CA THR A 248 11.67 -16.03 4.52
C THR A 248 11.74 -14.64 3.93
N GLU A 249 10.78 -13.81 4.28
CA GLU A 249 10.67 -12.38 3.96
C GLU A 249 9.70 -11.71 4.95
N PRO A 250 9.66 -10.39 5.04
CA PRO A 250 8.90 -9.69 6.08
C PRO A 250 7.39 -9.55 5.80
N VAL A 251 6.80 -10.37 4.89
CA VAL A 251 5.39 -10.29 4.49
C VAL A 251 4.42 -10.27 5.66
N ALA A 252 4.65 -11.06 6.69
CA ALA A 252 3.76 -11.15 7.85
C ALA A 252 4.32 -10.47 9.10
N HIS A 253 5.21 -9.50 8.93
CA HIS A 253 5.89 -8.80 10.03
C HIS A 253 4.92 -8.33 11.12
N TYR A 254 3.89 -7.57 10.74
CA TYR A 254 2.91 -7.02 11.69
C TYR A 254 2.12 -8.10 12.44
N LEU A 255 1.76 -9.18 11.75
CA LEU A 255 1.06 -10.30 12.40
C LEU A 255 1.98 -11.05 13.37
N VAL A 256 3.25 -11.25 13.02
CA VAL A 256 4.28 -11.87 13.88
C VAL A 256 4.48 -11.05 15.15
N GLU A 257 4.59 -9.73 15.01
CA GLU A 257 4.73 -8.79 16.13
C GLU A 257 3.47 -8.79 17.00
N ALA A 258 2.28 -8.63 16.41
CA ALA A 258 1.01 -8.66 17.13
C ALA A 258 0.76 -9.99 17.85
N ALA A 259 1.23 -11.11 17.29
CA ALA A 259 1.19 -12.43 17.92
C ALA A 259 2.25 -12.62 19.03
N GLY A 260 3.03 -11.58 19.36
CA GLY A 260 4.06 -11.60 20.39
C GLY A 260 5.22 -12.55 20.11
N LEU A 261 5.44 -12.93 18.85
CA LEU A 261 6.51 -13.84 18.45
C LEU A 261 7.81 -13.05 18.23
N GLN A 262 8.93 -13.74 18.29
CA GLN A 262 10.24 -13.16 18.04
C GLN A 262 10.77 -13.65 16.69
N ASP A 263 10.92 -12.76 15.73
CA ASP A 263 11.67 -13.07 14.51
C ASP A 263 13.15 -13.17 14.83
N VAL A 264 13.73 -14.32 14.55
CA VAL A 264 15.16 -14.62 14.75
C VAL A 264 15.90 -14.80 13.43
N THR A 265 15.30 -14.36 12.32
CA THR A 265 15.93 -14.42 11.00
C THR A 265 17.15 -13.51 10.94
N PRO A 266 18.29 -13.97 10.37
CA PRO A 266 19.44 -13.10 10.17
C PRO A 266 19.07 -11.88 9.32
N GLN A 267 19.32 -10.68 9.83
CA GLN A 267 18.99 -9.41 9.16
C GLN A 267 19.63 -9.29 7.77
N SER A 268 20.83 -9.86 7.60
CA SER A 268 21.51 -9.88 6.30
C SER A 268 20.80 -10.78 5.26
N PHE A 269 20.03 -11.76 5.73
CA PHE A 269 19.18 -12.59 4.87
C PHE A 269 17.95 -11.83 4.44
N VAL A 270 17.21 -11.27 5.40
CA VAL A 270 15.98 -10.49 5.14
C VAL A 270 16.26 -9.36 4.15
N LYS A 271 17.27 -8.51 4.42
CA LYS A 271 17.64 -7.38 3.54
C LYS A 271 18.00 -7.79 2.12
N ALA A 272 18.58 -8.97 1.93
CA ALA A 272 18.91 -9.43 0.58
C ALA A 272 17.64 -9.87 -0.18
N ILE A 273 16.70 -10.53 0.52
CA ILE A 273 15.42 -10.94 -0.08
C ILE A 273 14.57 -9.71 -0.42
N GLU A 274 14.42 -8.73 0.50
CA GLU A 274 13.70 -7.46 0.25
C GLU A 274 14.29 -6.68 -0.94
N ALA A 275 15.60 -6.70 -1.10
CA ALA A 275 16.29 -6.06 -2.22
C ALA A 275 16.27 -6.91 -3.51
N GLU A 276 15.51 -8.00 -3.56
CA GLU A 276 15.46 -8.97 -4.68
C GLU A 276 16.87 -9.48 -5.11
N THR A 277 17.80 -9.55 -4.16
CA THR A 277 19.17 -9.99 -4.41
C THR A 277 19.43 -11.35 -3.75
N ASP A 278 20.44 -12.08 -4.28
CA ASP A 278 20.85 -13.32 -3.67
C ASP A 278 21.51 -13.09 -2.30
N PRO A 279 21.00 -13.68 -1.20
CA PRO A 279 21.66 -13.61 0.10
C PRO A 279 23.09 -14.17 0.05
N SER A 280 23.98 -13.56 0.82
CA SER A 280 25.36 -14.04 0.91
C SER A 280 25.42 -15.48 1.41
N ALA A 281 26.46 -16.23 1.01
CA ALA A 281 26.65 -17.60 1.49
C ALA A 281 26.73 -17.68 3.03
N ALA A 282 27.19 -16.62 3.70
CA ALA A 282 27.22 -16.52 5.16
C ALA A 282 25.81 -16.43 5.75
N ALA A 283 24.96 -15.56 5.20
CA ALA A 283 23.57 -15.42 5.63
C ALA A 283 22.76 -16.72 5.41
N VAL A 284 22.95 -17.37 4.27
CA VAL A 284 22.35 -18.69 4.00
C VAL A 284 22.83 -19.75 4.99
N ALA A 285 24.12 -19.79 5.31
CA ALA A 285 24.63 -20.73 6.30
C ALA A 285 24.12 -20.47 7.70
N GLU A 286 23.91 -19.18 8.08
CA GLU A 286 23.38 -18.79 9.37
C GLU A 286 21.92 -19.26 9.54
N ILE A 287 21.05 -19.02 8.57
CA ILE A 287 19.66 -19.49 8.61
C ILE A 287 19.57 -21.02 8.60
N GLN A 288 20.43 -21.71 7.83
CA GLN A 288 20.51 -23.17 7.82
C GLN A 288 20.92 -23.71 9.21
N ASN A 289 21.89 -23.08 9.87
CA ASN A 289 22.30 -23.43 11.21
C ASN A 289 21.20 -23.21 12.24
N ALA A 290 20.46 -22.11 12.15
CA ALA A 290 19.31 -21.83 13.02
C ALA A 290 18.22 -22.91 12.89
N ILE A 291 17.90 -23.32 11.66
CA ILE A 291 16.95 -24.40 11.37
C ILE A 291 17.46 -25.74 11.92
N ASN A 292 18.71 -26.12 11.63
CA ASN A 292 19.31 -27.38 12.06
C ASN A 292 19.41 -27.48 13.60
N ALA A 293 19.64 -26.37 14.27
CA ALA A 293 19.65 -26.24 15.72
C ALA A 293 18.23 -26.13 16.34
N LYS A 294 17.18 -26.13 15.51
CA LYS A 294 15.78 -25.97 15.93
C LYS A 294 15.56 -24.71 16.79
N GLN A 295 16.17 -23.62 16.38
CA GLN A 295 16.08 -22.35 17.10
C GLN A 295 14.72 -21.64 16.90
N ALA A 296 13.93 -22.07 15.93
CA ALA A 296 12.59 -21.53 15.66
C ALA A 296 11.54 -22.63 15.80
N VAL A 297 10.34 -22.22 16.26
CA VAL A 297 9.18 -23.10 16.37
C VAL A 297 8.39 -23.21 15.07
N ALA A 298 8.50 -22.21 14.19
CA ALA A 298 7.90 -22.22 12.88
C ALA A 298 8.76 -21.44 11.89
N VAL A 299 8.58 -21.75 10.60
CA VAL A 299 9.07 -20.94 9.48
C VAL A 299 7.86 -20.36 8.77
N ILE A 300 7.82 -19.02 8.63
CA ILE A 300 6.85 -18.30 7.86
C ILE A 300 7.39 -18.11 6.45
N TYR A 301 6.61 -18.49 5.47
CA TYR A 301 7.04 -18.65 4.08
C TYR A 301 6.05 -18.03 3.13
N ASN A 302 6.54 -17.20 2.21
CA ASN A 302 5.71 -16.69 1.11
C ASN A 302 5.93 -17.56 -0.15
N PRO A 303 4.89 -18.25 -0.64
CA PRO A 303 4.99 -19.03 -1.87
C PRO A 303 4.98 -18.18 -3.15
N GLN A 304 4.58 -16.89 -3.08
CA GLN A 304 4.47 -16.01 -4.26
C GLN A 304 5.83 -15.45 -4.69
N THR A 305 6.74 -15.24 -3.72
CA THR A 305 8.12 -14.75 -3.94
C THR A 305 9.16 -15.87 -3.81
N GLU A 306 8.76 -17.11 -4.16
CA GLU A 306 9.62 -18.29 -4.03
C GLU A 306 10.85 -18.20 -4.91
N SER A 307 12.05 -18.21 -4.29
CA SER A 307 13.35 -18.34 -4.92
C SER A 307 13.98 -19.72 -4.64
N PRO A 308 15.05 -20.12 -5.33
CA PRO A 308 15.81 -21.32 -4.97
C PRO A 308 16.31 -21.30 -3.52
N VAL A 309 16.63 -20.12 -2.98
CA VAL A 309 17.13 -19.96 -1.62
C VAL A 309 16.01 -20.14 -0.60
N THR A 310 14.87 -19.45 -0.77
CA THR A 310 13.73 -19.57 0.15
C THR A 310 13.12 -20.97 0.11
N ARG A 311 13.12 -21.63 -1.05
CA ARG A 311 12.71 -23.04 -1.18
C ARG A 311 13.65 -23.99 -0.40
N ASN A 312 14.95 -23.72 -0.37
CA ASN A 312 15.89 -24.49 0.43
C ASN A 312 15.65 -24.30 1.93
N VAL A 313 15.29 -23.09 2.37
CA VAL A 313 14.90 -22.81 3.76
C VAL A 313 13.66 -23.63 4.14
N ARG A 314 12.61 -23.61 3.31
CA ARG A 314 11.41 -24.44 3.47
C ARG A 314 11.74 -25.91 3.60
N THR A 315 12.51 -26.44 2.64
CA THR A 315 12.90 -27.86 2.62
C THR A 315 13.69 -28.25 3.87
N ALA A 316 14.61 -27.40 4.32
CA ALA A 316 15.38 -27.63 5.55
C ALA A 316 14.47 -27.63 6.79
N ALA A 317 13.49 -26.72 6.87
CA ALA A 317 12.52 -26.69 7.95
C ALA A 317 11.71 -28.00 8.01
N GLU A 318 11.17 -28.44 6.88
CA GLU A 318 10.40 -29.69 6.76
C GLU A 318 11.23 -30.92 7.17
N GLN A 319 12.48 -31.02 6.73
CA GLN A 319 13.40 -32.11 7.11
C GLN A 319 13.71 -32.12 8.60
N ASN A 320 13.74 -30.94 9.24
CA ASN A 320 13.94 -30.79 10.67
C ASN A 320 12.64 -30.87 11.49
N GLN A 321 11.50 -31.13 10.83
CA GLN A 321 10.16 -31.19 11.46
C GLN A 321 9.76 -29.86 12.10
N ILE A 322 10.25 -28.73 11.58
CA ILE A 322 9.75 -27.40 11.93
C ILE A 322 8.55 -27.12 11.04
N GLN A 323 7.47 -26.60 11.64
CA GLN A 323 6.25 -26.29 10.89
C GLN A 323 6.51 -25.13 9.92
N VAL A 324 6.05 -25.28 8.68
CA VAL A 324 6.07 -24.21 7.69
C VAL A 324 4.65 -23.64 7.61
N VAL A 325 4.53 -22.33 7.75
CA VAL A 325 3.26 -21.57 7.65
C VAL A 325 3.35 -20.72 6.40
N GLU A 326 2.51 -21.03 5.42
CA GLU A 326 2.43 -20.24 4.20
C GLU A 326 1.59 -18.98 4.47
N MET A 327 2.15 -17.82 4.14
CA MET A 327 1.50 -16.51 4.21
C MET A 327 1.69 -15.79 2.87
N THR A 328 0.59 -15.26 2.33
CA THR A 328 0.53 -14.72 0.97
C THR A 328 0.21 -13.22 0.99
N GLU A 329 0.38 -12.56 -0.16
CA GLU A 329 0.14 -11.13 -0.33
C GLU A 329 -1.20 -10.82 -1.00
N THR A 330 -1.75 -11.79 -1.69
CA THR A 330 -3.03 -11.65 -2.41
C THR A 330 -4.06 -12.67 -1.90
N LEU A 331 -5.33 -12.37 -2.13
CA LEU A 331 -6.42 -13.25 -1.71
C LEU A 331 -6.52 -14.49 -2.59
N PRO A 332 -6.70 -15.67 -2.00
CA PRO A 332 -7.13 -16.86 -2.73
C PRO A 332 -8.50 -16.62 -3.40
N GLU A 333 -8.72 -17.25 -4.55
CA GLU A 333 -9.95 -17.11 -5.30
C GLU A 333 -11.20 -17.38 -4.44
N GLY A 334 -12.17 -16.48 -4.51
CA GLY A 334 -13.47 -16.58 -3.84
C GLY A 334 -13.44 -16.32 -2.33
N LYS A 335 -12.31 -15.91 -1.74
CA LYS A 335 -12.25 -15.51 -0.34
C LYS A 335 -12.35 -14.00 -0.16
N THR A 336 -12.96 -13.59 0.95
CA THR A 336 -12.89 -12.21 1.43
C THR A 336 -11.63 -12.01 2.26
N TYR A 337 -11.25 -10.74 2.50
CA TYR A 337 -10.13 -10.39 3.40
C TYR A 337 -10.25 -11.11 4.76
N VAL A 338 -11.39 -10.99 5.42
CA VAL A 338 -11.62 -11.61 6.75
C VAL A 338 -11.44 -13.13 6.71
N GLN A 339 -11.98 -13.80 5.69
CA GLN A 339 -11.86 -15.26 5.55
C GLN A 339 -10.44 -15.71 5.27
N TRP A 340 -9.70 -14.94 4.48
CA TRP A 340 -8.30 -15.21 4.18
C TRP A 340 -7.44 -15.00 5.41
N MET A 341 -7.55 -13.84 6.08
CA MET A 341 -6.78 -13.53 7.28
C MET A 341 -7.08 -14.52 8.41
N ASP A 342 -8.34 -14.92 8.60
CA ASP A 342 -8.70 -15.97 9.54
C ASP A 342 -7.99 -17.30 9.26
N THR A 343 -7.85 -17.64 7.98
CA THR A 343 -7.10 -18.85 7.56
C THR A 343 -5.61 -18.72 7.90
N GLN A 344 -5.01 -17.54 7.67
CA GLN A 344 -3.60 -17.26 7.99
C GLN A 344 -3.33 -17.34 9.49
N ILE A 345 -4.17 -16.70 10.30
CA ILE A 345 -4.09 -16.72 11.77
C ILE A 345 -4.27 -18.14 12.31
N ALA A 346 -5.24 -18.90 11.78
CA ALA A 346 -5.45 -20.29 12.20
C ALA A 346 -4.28 -21.20 11.81
N ALA A 347 -3.65 -21.00 10.65
CA ALA A 347 -2.45 -21.74 10.24
C ALA A 347 -1.28 -21.47 11.20
N LEU A 348 -1.05 -20.21 11.58
CA LEU A 348 -0.03 -19.82 12.55
C LEU A 348 -0.30 -20.47 13.92
N GLN A 349 -1.54 -20.37 14.42
CA GLN A 349 -1.94 -20.97 15.69
C GLN A 349 -1.71 -22.48 15.73
N ASN A 350 -2.08 -23.18 14.64
CA ASN A 350 -1.89 -24.63 14.53
C ASN A 350 -0.41 -25.02 14.54
N ALA A 351 0.45 -24.29 13.82
CA ALA A 351 1.88 -24.54 13.80
C ALA A 351 2.52 -24.37 15.20
N LEU A 352 2.13 -23.31 15.91
CA LEU A 352 2.61 -23.03 17.28
C LEU A 352 2.14 -24.07 18.32
N ASN A 353 0.99 -24.71 18.10
CA ASN A 353 0.44 -25.72 19.00
C ASN A 353 1.08 -27.11 18.80
N GLN A 354 1.55 -27.45 17.60
CA GLN A 354 2.17 -28.75 17.30
C GLN A 354 3.57 -28.92 17.93
N ASN A 355 4.18 -27.82 18.35
CA ASN A 355 5.51 -27.79 18.98
C ASN A 355 5.43 -27.64 20.52
N ARG A 356 4.35 -28.08 21.14
CA ARG A 356 4.16 -28.11 22.61
C ARG A 356 4.67 -29.38 23.24
#